data_e4f0c75ca2f2cafb7bd90862673aaba1
#
_entry.id   e4f0c75ca2f2cafb7bd90862673aaba1
#
_cell.length_a   1.000
_cell.length_b   1.000
_cell.length_c   1.000
_cell.angle_alpha   90.00
_cell.angle_beta   90.00
_cell.angle_gamma   90.00
#
_symmetry.space_group_name_H-M   'P 1'
#
loop_
_entity.id
_entity.type
_entity.pdbx_description
1 polymer ?
#
loop_
_entity_poly.entity_id
_entity_poly.type
_entity_poly.pdbx_seq_one_letter_code
_entity_poly.pdbx_strand_id
1 'polypeptide(L)'
;MLEAVAGWVPGEPVPNEALPAEWGVDDAWIRTRTGIAGRHRAAPGMSTGDIAYEAARLLVADPARAGSSGTGSAEAGSARAGSARAADAVVLATATPDHLIPGTAPALAARLGLGTVPAFDIGAVCSGFVYGLAVCHGLVVSGICERVLLVGADVYSTWLDPRDRSSGVVFGDGAGAALIGAGRAGDPGELIAFDLGSDGTGYDLITVAGGGARSRSVAEPSAEGDAFFRMRGRAVYQHAVERMTGSCRSLLRTVGWDAAEVDHFVPHQANARILRAVAERVGIGARRCVMHLDRVGNTGAASIPLALADADARGRFRAGDRMLLTAFGGGLTWGTVALRWPATTTPPTTAPAMTAAETTTVETTTSGTVRPDSSRATALDGRNGS
;
A
#
# COMPACT_ATOMS: atom_id res chain seq x y z
N MET A 1 5.17 -18.17 -2.70
CA MET A 1 5.81 -17.60 -3.90
C MET A 1 5.06 -16.38 -4.35
N LEU A 2 5.72 -15.38 -4.91
CA LEU A 2 5.08 -14.33 -5.69
C LEU A 2 4.58 -14.91 -7.00
N GLU A 3 3.30 -14.81 -7.31
CA GLU A 3 2.71 -15.36 -8.54
C GLU A 3 2.45 -14.28 -9.59
N ALA A 4 2.01 -13.10 -9.14
CA ALA A 4 1.64 -11.99 -10.03
C ALA A 4 1.69 -10.66 -9.29
N VAL A 5 1.82 -9.59 -10.07
CA VAL A 5 1.68 -8.20 -9.59
C VAL A 5 0.78 -7.41 -10.53
N ALA A 6 0.14 -6.37 -9.98
CA ALA A 6 -0.60 -5.39 -10.76
C ALA A 6 -0.44 -4.00 -10.12
N GLY A 7 -0.63 -2.96 -10.91
CA GLY A 7 -0.57 -1.58 -10.43
C GLY A 7 -1.70 -0.76 -11.02
N TRP A 8 -2.16 0.23 -10.25
CA TRP A 8 -3.17 1.18 -10.68
C TRP A 8 -2.92 2.56 -10.06
N VAL A 9 -3.12 3.60 -10.83
CA VAL A 9 -3.01 5.00 -10.38
C VAL A 9 -4.25 5.78 -10.81
N PRO A 10 -4.75 6.73 -9.99
CA PRO A 10 -5.95 7.49 -10.30
C PRO A 10 -5.68 8.59 -11.34
N GLY A 11 -6.61 8.73 -12.28
CA GLY A 11 -6.67 9.85 -13.24
C GLY A 11 -5.41 10.11 -14.05
N GLU A 12 -5.33 11.29 -14.63
CA GLU A 12 -4.16 11.76 -15.36
C GLU A 12 -3.05 12.25 -14.41
N PRO A 13 -1.78 12.18 -14.81
CA PRO A 13 -0.69 12.70 -14.00
C PRO A 13 -0.79 14.22 -13.84
N VAL A 14 -0.64 14.68 -12.60
CA VAL A 14 -0.51 16.11 -12.25
C VAL A 14 0.97 16.49 -12.42
N PRO A 15 1.36 17.24 -13.45
CA PRO A 15 2.73 17.68 -13.66
C PRO A 15 3.15 18.72 -12.62
N ASN A 16 4.46 18.97 -12.50
CA ASN A 16 4.98 19.94 -11.53
C ASN A 16 4.46 21.35 -11.75
N GLU A 17 4.22 21.73 -13.01
CA GLU A 17 3.73 23.03 -13.41
C GLU A 17 2.27 23.31 -13.00
N ALA A 18 1.50 22.24 -12.72
CA ALA A 18 0.12 22.34 -12.25
C ALA A 18 0.01 22.44 -10.71
N LEU A 19 1.14 22.42 -9.99
CA LEU A 19 1.16 22.61 -8.54
C LEU A 19 0.93 24.07 -8.16
N PRO A 20 0.46 24.37 -6.93
CA PRO A 20 0.15 25.73 -6.50
C PRO A 20 1.33 26.69 -6.68
N ALA A 21 1.09 27.80 -7.39
CA ALA A 21 2.13 28.80 -7.68
C ALA A 21 2.66 29.48 -6.41
N GLU A 22 1.83 29.57 -5.37
CA GLU A 22 2.20 30.10 -4.05
C GLU A 22 3.27 29.29 -3.33
N TRP A 23 3.52 28.06 -3.75
CA TRP A 23 4.63 27.27 -3.21
C TRP A 23 6.00 27.79 -3.63
N GLY A 24 6.08 28.63 -4.68
CA GLY A 24 7.30 29.30 -5.11
C GLY A 24 8.40 28.32 -5.56
N VAL A 25 8.02 27.22 -6.19
CA VAL A 25 8.93 26.20 -6.75
C VAL A 25 8.54 25.87 -8.18
N ASP A 26 9.54 25.57 -9.01
CA ASP A 26 9.36 25.18 -10.40
C ASP A 26 9.69 23.70 -10.64
N ASP A 27 9.43 23.21 -11.84
CA ASP A 27 9.73 21.85 -12.25
C ASP A 27 11.20 21.50 -12.07
N ALA A 28 12.12 22.40 -12.45
CA ALA A 28 13.56 22.17 -12.33
C ALA A 28 13.99 21.99 -10.87
N TRP A 29 13.44 22.81 -9.97
CA TRP A 29 13.68 22.72 -8.53
C TRP A 29 13.19 21.38 -7.96
N ILE A 30 11.97 20.96 -8.32
CA ILE A 30 11.36 19.71 -7.83
C ILE A 30 12.15 18.50 -8.35
N ARG A 31 12.40 18.40 -9.65
CA ARG A 31 13.16 17.30 -10.27
C ARG A 31 14.56 17.17 -9.70
N THR A 32 15.26 18.27 -9.51
CA THR A 32 16.63 18.25 -8.96
C THR A 32 16.66 17.69 -7.53
N ARG A 33 15.65 17.98 -6.71
CA ARG A 33 15.61 17.58 -5.30
C ARG A 33 14.97 16.22 -5.05
N THR A 34 14.02 15.83 -5.88
CA THR A 34 13.19 14.65 -5.66
C THR A 34 13.32 13.60 -6.76
N GLY A 35 13.59 14.03 -7.98
CA GLY A 35 13.51 13.21 -9.19
C GLY A 35 12.10 13.11 -9.76
N ILE A 36 11.09 13.77 -9.16
CA ILE A 36 9.67 13.63 -9.51
C ILE A 36 9.29 14.65 -10.58
N ALA A 37 8.67 14.16 -11.66
CA ALA A 37 8.13 14.97 -12.76
C ALA A 37 6.62 15.17 -12.63
N GLY A 38 5.93 14.19 -12.08
CA GLY A 38 4.49 14.19 -11.88
C GLY A 38 4.06 13.27 -10.77
N ARG A 39 2.81 13.33 -10.39
CA ARG A 39 2.14 12.45 -9.44
C ARG A 39 0.69 12.29 -9.84
N HIS A 40 0.04 11.26 -9.29
CA HIS A 40 -1.39 11.08 -9.44
C HIS A 40 -2.11 11.49 -8.15
N ARG A 41 -3.35 11.92 -8.28
CA ARG A 41 -4.20 12.27 -7.15
C ARG A 41 -5.58 11.65 -7.32
N ALA A 42 -6.06 11.05 -6.26
CA ALA A 42 -7.41 10.52 -6.21
C ALA A 42 -8.44 11.66 -6.43
N ALA A 43 -9.50 11.37 -7.16
CA ALA A 43 -10.58 12.33 -7.34
C ALA A 43 -11.30 12.57 -5.99
N PRO A 44 -11.93 13.73 -5.79
CA PRO A 44 -12.74 13.96 -4.60
C PRO A 44 -13.75 12.85 -4.37
N GLY A 45 -13.78 12.31 -3.14
CA GLY A 45 -14.62 11.17 -2.77
C GLY A 45 -14.04 9.78 -3.03
N MET A 46 -12.93 9.67 -3.74
CA MET A 46 -12.24 8.39 -3.94
C MET A 46 -11.38 8.05 -2.71
N SER A 47 -11.57 6.88 -2.16
CA SER A 47 -10.92 6.38 -0.96
C SER A 47 -9.75 5.43 -1.26
N THR A 48 -9.01 5.05 -0.22
CA THR A 48 -7.97 4.01 -0.32
C THR A 48 -8.57 2.66 -0.73
N GLY A 49 -9.75 2.30 -0.22
CA GLY A 49 -10.46 1.08 -0.61
C GLY A 49 -10.85 1.08 -2.10
N ASP A 50 -11.16 2.25 -2.67
CA ASP A 50 -11.48 2.36 -4.09
C ASP A 50 -10.26 2.10 -4.98
N ILE A 51 -9.15 2.76 -4.71
CA ILE A 51 -7.92 2.55 -5.49
C ILE A 51 -7.33 1.15 -5.29
N ALA A 52 -7.43 0.59 -4.07
CA ALA A 52 -7.05 -0.78 -3.76
C ALA A 52 -7.86 -1.78 -4.58
N TYR A 53 -9.17 -1.56 -4.72
CA TYR A 53 -10.05 -2.39 -5.55
C TYR A 53 -9.60 -2.39 -7.01
N GLU A 54 -9.26 -1.22 -7.57
CA GLU A 54 -8.84 -1.10 -8.96
C GLU A 54 -7.55 -1.91 -9.26
N ALA A 55 -6.56 -1.88 -8.38
CA ALA A 55 -5.35 -2.68 -8.54
C ALA A 55 -5.61 -4.18 -8.33
N ALA A 56 -6.38 -4.53 -7.30
CA ALA A 56 -6.64 -5.91 -6.91
C ALA A 56 -7.48 -6.67 -7.94
N ARG A 57 -8.52 -6.04 -8.52
CA ARG A 57 -9.38 -6.67 -9.51
C ARG A 57 -8.64 -7.13 -10.77
N LEU A 58 -7.52 -6.51 -11.12
CA LEU A 58 -6.69 -6.92 -12.25
C LEU A 58 -6.08 -8.31 -12.05
N LEU A 59 -5.90 -8.74 -10.81
CA LEU A 59 -5.38 -10.07 -10.46
C LEU A 59 -6.49 -11.09 -10.20
N VAL A 60 -7.61 -10.65 -9.66
CA VAL A 60 -8.73 -11.53 -9.26
C VAL A 60 -9.63 -11.88 -10.46
N ALA A 61 -9.79 -10.97 -11.40
CA ALA A 61 -10.67 -11.13 -12.57
C ALA A 61 -10.06 -11.98 -13.70
N ASP A 62 -8.82 -12.46 -13.59
CA ASP A 62 -8.16 -13.26 -14.62
C ASP A 62 -8.65 -14.73 -14.57
N PRO A 63 -9.45 -15.21 -15.55
CA PRO A 63 -9.97 -16.57 -15.57
C PRO A 63 -8.88 -17.65 -15.61
N ALA A 64 -7.71 -17.34 -16.19
CA ALA A 64 -6.57 -18.27 -16.26
C ALA A 64 -5.98 -18.57 -14.87
N ARG A 65 -6.19 -17.67 -13.90
CA ARG A 65 -5.71 -17.78 -12.54
C ARG A 65 -6.70 -18.44 -11.58
N ALA A 66 -7.99 -18.44 -11.92
CA ALA A 66 -9.03 -19.10 -11.16
C ALA A 66 -8.94 -20.65 -11.20
N GLY A 67 -8.24 -21.22 -12.18
CA GLY A 67 -8.18 -22.67 -12.43
C GLY A 67 -6.85 -23.37 -12.10
N SER A 68 -5.81 -22.67 -11.60
CA SER A 68 -4.48 -23.25 -11.41
C SER A 68 -4.22 -23.86 -10.02
N SER A 69 -5.26 -24.32 -9.30
CA SER A 69 -5.05 -25.16 -8.12
C SER A 69 -4.53 -26.51 -8.59
N GLY A 70 -3.23 -26.78 -8.30
CA GLY A 70 -2.54 -28.00 -8.69
C GLY A 70 -3.32 -29.26 -8.31
N THR A 71 -3.25 -30.25 -9.19
CA THR A 71 -3.68 -31.64 -8.94
C THR A 71 -2.78 -32.28 -7.88
N GLY A 72 -2.95 -31.88 -6.63
CA GLY A 72 -2.43 -32.60 -5.46
C GLY A 72 -3.53 -33.49 -4.93
N SER A 73 -3.28 -34.79 -4.84
CA SER A 73 -4.15 -35.80 -4.26
C SER A 73 -4.66 -35.36 -2.89
N ALA A 74 -5.97 -35.04 -2.80
CA ALA A 74 -6.62 -34.69 -1.55
C ALA A 74 -6.85 -35.95 -0.73
N GLU A 75 -6.10 -36.09 0.38
CA GLU A 75 -6.56 -36.93 1.49
C GLU A 75 -7.68 -36.21 2.24
N ALA A 76 -8.75 -36.95 2.47
CA ALA A 76 -10.01 -36.48 3.01
C ALA A 76 -9.89 -35.99 4.45
N GLY A 77 -10.08 -34.68 4.64
CA GLY A 77 -10.14 -34.08 5.98
C GLY A 77 -10.47 -32.59 5.94
N SER A 78 -11.76 -32.25 5.76
CA SER A 78 -12.35 -30.92 5.75
C SER A 78 -12.78 -30.46 4.34
N ALA A 79 -14.01 -30.80 4.03
CA ALA A 79 -14.71 -30.32 2.83
C ALA A 79 -14.96 -28.79 2.92
N ARG A 80 -14.06 -27.97 2.40
CA ARG A 80 -14.42 -26.67 1.86
C ARG A 80 -14.81 -26.88 0.41
N ALA A 81 -16.13 -26.90 0.17
CA ALA A 81 -16.71 -27.06 -1.16
C ALA A 81 -16.13 -26.02 -2.14
N GLY A 82 -15.52 -26.52 -3.23
CA GLY A 82 -14.76 -25.77 -4.21
C GLY A 82 -15.59 -24.80 -5.04
N SER A 83 -15.18 -23.57 -5.01
CA SER A 83 -14.97 -22.77 -6.21
C SER A 83 -13.52 -22.31 -6.14
N ALA A 84 -12.78 -22.42 -7.23
CA ALA A 84 -11.39 -21.97 -7.28
C ALA A 84 -11.39 -20.44 -7.10
N ARG A 85 -11.28 -19.98 -5.85
CA ARG A 85 -11.19 -18.57 -5.52
C ARG A 85 -9.82 -18.05 -5.96
N ALA A 86 -9.79 -16.85 -6.51
CA ALA A 86 -8.53 -16.22 -6.92
C ALA A 86 -7.57 -16.00 -5.72
N ALA A 87 -8.13 -15.79 -4.52
CA ALA A 87 -7.40 -15.72 -3.24
C ALA A 87 -8.32 -16.17 -2.09
N ASP A 88 -7.73 -16.73 -1.04
CA ASP A 88 -8.41 -17.17 0.18
C ASP A 88 -8.07 -16.34 1.41
N ALA A 89 -7.32 -15.25 1.24
CA ALA A 89 -7.13 -14.18 2.21
C ALA A 89 -6.78 -12.85 1.53
N VAL A 90 -7.06 -11.73 2.20
CA VAL A 90 -6.69 -10.37 1.77
C VAL A 90 -5.91 -9.67 2.86
N VAL A 91 -4.73 -9.14 2.52
CA VAL A 91 -3.92 -8.27 3.38
C VAL A 91 -3.76 -6.93 2.69
N LEU A 92 -4.18 -5.85 3.35
CA LEU A 92 -4.02 -4.49 2.86
C LEU A 92 -2.96 -3.75 3.68
N ALA A 93 -1.89 -3.32 3.04
CA ALA A 93 -0.89 -2.44 3.62
C ALA A 93 -1.25 -0.99 3.28
N THR A 94 -1.61 -0.20 4.29
CA THR A 94 -1.97 1.20 4.12
C THR A 94 -1.61 2.05 5.34
N ALA A 95 -1.31 3.32 5.11
CA ALA A 95 -1.21 4.36 6.13
C ALA A 95 -2.42 5.29 6.12
N THR A 96 -3.29 5.18 5.11
CA THR A 96 -4.45 6.05 4.90
C THR A 96 -5.75 5.23 4.81
N PRO A 97 -6.11 4.44 5.85
CA PRO A 97 -7.31 3.60 5.81
C PRO A 97 -8.57 4.46 5.64
N ASP A 98 -9.62 3.90 5.04
CA ASP A 98 -10.90 4.60 4.83
C ASP A 98 -11.51 5.07 6.15
N HIS A 99 -11.35 4.27 7.20
CA HIS A 99 -11.79 4.56 8.57
C HIS A 99 -10.73 4.10 9.58
N LEU A 100 -10.69 4.75 10.75
CA LEU A 100 -9.87 4.25 11.86
C LEU A 100 -10.35 2.87 12.33
N ILE A 101 -11.65 2.62 12.27
CA ILE A 101 -12.35 1.38 12.62
C ILE A 101 -13.63 1.31 11.76
N PRO A 102 -13.89 0.19 11.07
CA PRO A 102 -13.05 -1.01 10.92
C PRO A 102 -11.89 -0.80 9.95
N GLY A 103 -11.03 -1.83 9.78
CA GLY A 103 -10.04 -1.87 8.69
C GLY A 103 -10.71 -1.93 7.32
N THR A 104 -9.99 -1.54 6.27
CA THR A 104 -10.49 -1.43 4.89
C THR A 104 -10.52 -2.77 4.16
N ALA A 105 -9.61 -3.72 4.51
CA ALA A 105 -9.47 -5.00 3.80
C ALA A 105 -10.73 -5.86 3.78
N PRO A 106 -11.58 -5.95 4.84
CA PRO A 106 -12.82 -6.73 4.79
C PRO A 106 -13.80 -6.22 3.72
N ALA A 107 -13.94 -4.89 3.59
CA ALA A 107 -14.77 -4.28 2.55
C ALA A 107 -14.21 -4.54 1.15
N LEU A 108 -12.88 -4.46 0.99
CA LEU A 108 -12.19 -4.80 -0.25
C LEU A 108 -12.44 -6.25 -0.66
N ALA A 109 -12.30 -7.21 0.27
CA ALA A 109 -12.56 -8.63 0.00
C ALA A 109 -14.01 -8.87 -0.46
N ALA A 110 -14.99 -8.22 0.18
CA ALA A 110 -16.40 -8.30 -0.20
C ALA A 110 -16.64 -7.73 -1.61
N ARG A 111 -16.07 -6.56 -1.94
CA ARG A 111 -16.18 -5.94 -3.28
C ARG A 111 -15.54 -6.79 -4.37
N LEU A 112 -14.47 -7.52 -4.07
CA LEU A 112 -13.81 -8.45 -4.99
C LEU A 112 -14.58 -9.78 -5.16
N GLY A 113 -15.69 -9.98 -4.43
CA GLY A 113 -16.47 -11.21 -4.49
C GLY A 113 -15.77 -12.43 -3.90
N LEU A 114 -14.77 -12.24 -3.03
CA LEU A 114 -14.00 -13.33 -2.43
C LEU A 114 -14.78 -14.06 -1.31
N GLY A 115 -15.95 -13.57 -0.92
CA GLY A 115 -16.80 -14.13 0.12
C GLY A 115 -16.21 -13.94 1.52
N THR A 116 -16.43 -14.89 2.42
CA THR A 116 -15.97 -14.83 3.82
C THR A 116 -14.54 -15.37 3.93
N VAL A 117 -13.55 -14.59 3.50
CA VAL A 117 -12.13 -14.92 3.67
C VAL A 117 -11.53 -14.07 4.80
N PRO A 118 -10.45 -14.51 5.46
CA PRO A 118 -9.66 -13.65 6.34
C PRO A 118 -9.22 -12.39 5.59
N ALA A 119 -9.51 -11.21 6.17
CA ALA A 119 -9.12 -9.95 5.59
C ALA A 119 -8.77 -8.94 6.69
N PHE A 120 -7.61 -8.30 6.60
CA PHE A 120 -7.13 -7.37 7.59
C PHE A 120 -6.11 -6.38 7.03
N ASP A 121 -6.02 -5.20 7.67
CA ASP A 121 -5.04 -4.17 7.34
C ASP A 121 -3.77 -4.37 8.18
N ILE A 122 -2.63 -3.98 7.60
CA ILE A 122 -1.35 -3.88 8.32
C ILE A 122 -0.79 -2.46 8.23
N GLY A 123 -0.28 -1.98 9.36
CA GLY A 123 0.28 -0.64 9.50
C GLY A 123 1.81 -0.67 9.67
N ALA A 124 2.55 -0.45 8.58
CA ALA A 124 3.99 -0.23 8.60
C ALA A 124 4.39 0.89 7.62
N VAL A 125 3.46 1.81 7.36
CA VAL A 125 3.62 2.98 6.49
C VAL A 125 4.26 2.57 5.15
N CYS A 126 5.30 3.27 4.68
CA CYS A 126 5.96 3.00 3.40
C CYS A 126 6.67 1.63 3.33
N SER A 127 6.98 0.98 4.46
CA SER A 127 7.50 -0.39 4.49
C SER A 127 6.40 -1.46 4.47
N GLY A 128 5.12 -1.04 4.46
CA GLY A 128 3.96 -1.91 4.56
C GLY A 128 3.92 -3.04 3.54
N PHE A 129 4.30 -2.79 2.30
CA PHE A 129 4.32 -3.85 1.29
C PHE A 129 5.37 -4.94 1.58
N VAL A 130 6.57 -4.57 2.03
CA VAL A 130 7.63 -5.54 2.41
C VAL A 130 7.21 -6.35 3.64
N TYR A 131 6.64 -5.71 4.66
CA TYR A 131 6.04 -6.40 5.80
C TYR A 131 4.87 -7.30 5.39
N GLY A 132 4.04 -6.83 4.47
CA GLY A 132 2.93 -7.59 3.88
C GLY A 132 3.40 -8.86 3.17
N LEU A 133 4.47 -8.78 2.39
CA LEU A 133 5.08 -9.98 1.76
C LEU A 133 5.50 -11.00 2.81
N ALA A 134 6.12 -10.57 3.92
CA ALA A 134 6.52 -11.47 5.00
C ALA A 134 5.31 -12.10 5.71
N VAL A 135 4.26 -11.32 5.98
CA VAL A 135 3.00 -11.82 6.57
C VAL A 135 2.33 -12.83 5.66
N CYS A 136 2.16 -12.49 4.37
CA CYS A 136 1.53 -13.39 3.38
C CYS A 136 2.34 -14.67 3.19
N HIS A 137 3.68 -14.58 3.13
CA HIS A 137 4.56 -15.73 3.08
C HIS A 137 4.33 -16.64 4.31
N GLY A 138 4.26 -16.07 5.52
CA GLY A 138 3.97 -16.82 6.74
C GLY A 138 2.61 -17.54 6.71
N LEU A 139 1.55 -16.88 6.23
CA LEU A 139 0.22 -17.46 6.11
C LEU A 139 0.18 -18.65 5.13
N VAL A 140 0.94 -18.56 4.03
CA VAL A 140 1.02 -19.66 3.05
C VAL A 140 1.88 -20.81 3.56
N VAL A 141 3.07 -20.52 4.10
CA VAL A 141 3.99 -21.56 4.59
C VAL A 141 3.41 -22.34 5.78
N SER A 142 2.63 -21.65 6.64
CA SER A 142 1.94 -22.31 7.77
C SER A 142 0.71 -23.15 7.34
N GLY A 143 0.31 -23.07 6.07
CA GLY A 143 -0.87 -23.76 5.56
C GLY A 143 -2.21 -23.15 6.01
N ILE A 144 -2.21 -21.94 6.58
CA ILE A 144 -3.43 -21.20 6.94
C ILE A 144 -4.16 -20.78 5.68
N CYS A 145 -3.41 -20.36 4.64
CA CYS A 145 -3.91 -19.95 3.34
C CYS A 145 -3.15 -20.66 2.23
N GLU A 146 -3.82 -20.94 1.11
CA GLU A 146 -3.18 -21.43 -0.11
C GLU A 146 -2.68 -20.29 -0.97
N ARG A 147 -3.46 -19.18 -1.03
CA ARG A 147 -3.16 -18.00 -1.84
C ARG A 147 -3.65 -16.72 -1.16
N VAL A 148 -2.76 -15.76 -0.97
CA VAL A 148 -3.05 -14.47 -0.32
C VAL A 148 -2.95 -13.35 -1.33
N LEU A 149 -3.95 -12.48 -1.38
CA LEU A 149 -3.92 -11.22 -2.09
C LEU A 149 -3.33 -10.15 -1.16
N LEU A 150 -2.14 -9.66 -1.48
CA LEU A 150 -1.53 -8.51 -0.82
C LEU A 150 -1.79 -7.26 -1.65
N VAL A 151 -2.31 -6.21 -1.03
CA VAL A 151 -2.49 -4.90 -1.65
C VAL A 151 -1.72 -3.85 -0.85
N GLY A 152 -0.95 -3.00 -1.53
CA GLY A 152 -0.40 -1.78 -0.97
C GLY A 152 -1.14 -0.60 -1.60
N ALA A 153 -1.78 0.26 -0.79
CA ALA A 153 -2.56 1.38 -1.30
C ALA A 153 -2.55 2.55 -0.34
N ASP A 154 -2.34 3.76 -0.86
CA ASP A 154 -2.39 4.98 -0.08
C ASP A 154 -2.97 6.15 -0.89
N VAL A 155 -3.85 6.94 -0.25
CA VAL A 155 -4.36 8.23 -0.73
C VAL A 155 -3.78 9.34 0.14
N TYR A 156 -2.47 9.58 -0.03
CA TYR A 156 -1.76 10.60 0.75
C TYR A 156 -2.27 12.01 0.51
N SER A 157 -2.82 12.29 -0.67
CA SER A 157 -3.32 13.63 -1.02
C SER A 157 -4.34 14.17 -0.03
N THR A 158 -5.11 13.30 0.64
CA THR A 158 -6.10 13.68 1.66
C THR A 158 -5.49 14.06 3.01
N TRP A 159 -4.23 13.71 3.25
CA TRP A 159 -3.52 13.91 4.52
C TRP A 159 -2.43 14.99 4.43
N LEU A 160 -2.23 15.59 3.24
CA LEU A 160 -1.25 16.65 3.05
C LEU A 160 -1.83 18.01 3.42
N ASP A 161 -1.06 18.82 4.14
CA ASP A 161 -1.39 20.23 4.34
C ASP A 161 -1.27 20.97 3.00
N PRO A 162 -2.34 21.59 2.48
CA PRO A 162 -2.29 22.33 1.23
C PRO A 162 -1.24 23.46 1.20
N ARG A 163 -0.82 23.92 2.39
CA ARG A 163 0.20 24.97 2.54
C ARG A 163 1.63 24.43 2.60
N ASP A 164 1.79 23.11 2.78
CA ASP A 164 3.13 22.48 2.91
C ASP A 164 3.66 21.98 1.57
N ARG A 165 4.45 22.82 0.90
CA ARG A 165 5.12 22.42 -0.34
C ARG A 165 6.08 21.24 -0.15
N SER A 166 6.64 21.03 1.05
CA SER A 166 7.70 20.04 1.26
C SER A 166 7.18 18.61 1.10
N SER A 167 5.95 18.34 1.49
CA SER A 167 5.25 17.08 1.27
C SER A 167 4.42 17.09 -0.02
N GLY A 168 3.78 18.21 -0.34
CA GLY A 168 2.91 18.35 -1.51
C GLY A 168 3.60 18.07 -2.86
N VAL A 169 4.91 18.39 -3.00
CA VAL A 169 5.69 18.09 -4.22
C VAL A 169 6.17 16.63 -4.28
N VAL A 170 6.05 15.86 -3.20
CA VAL A 170 6.63 14.52 -3.10
C VAL A 170 5.58 13.43 -3.28
N PHE A 171 4.46 13.53 -2.56
CA PHE A 171 3.50 12.45 -2.46
C PHE A 171 2.53 12.40 -3.64
N GLY A 172 2.15 11.19 -4.02
CA GLY A 172 1.08 10.85 -4.93
C GLY A 172 0.23 9.71 -4.38
N ASP A 173 -0.89 9.45 -5.02
CA ASP A 173 -1.84 8.40 -4.68
C ASP A 173 -1.71 7.22 -5.65
N GLY A 174 -1.93 6.02 -5.17
CA GLY A 174 -1.87 4.84 -6.00
C GLY A 174 -2.02 3.54 -5.23
N ALA A 175 -2.23 2.47 -5.96
CA ALA A 175 -2.34 1.12 -5.42
C ALA A 175 -1.58 0.11 -6.27
N GLY A 176 -1.04 -0.91 -5.63
CA GLY A 176 -0.47 -2.05 -6.30
C GLY A 176 -0.81 -3.33 -5.54
N ALA A 177 -0.98 -4.41 -6.26
CA ALA A 177 -1.39 -5.69 -5.73
C ALA A 177 -0.40 -6.80 -6.11
N ALA A 178 -0.34 -7.84 -5.30
CA ALA A 178 0.42 -9.05 -5.55
C ALA A 178 -0.38 -10.29 -5.10
N LEU A 179 -0.25 -11.38 -5.84
CA LEU A 179 -0.71 -12.70 -5.41
C LEU A 179 0.47 -13.49 -4.88
N ILE A 180 0.31 -14.03 -3.69
CA ILE A 180 1.30 -14.88 -3.01
C ILE A 180 0.68 -16.26 -2.78
N GLY A 181 1.27 -17.29 -3.36
CA GLY A 181 0.80 -18.65 -3.27
C GLY A 181 1.88 -19.65 -2.85
N ALA A 182 1.49 -20.92 -2.79
CA ALA A 182 2.42 -22.01 -2.54
C ALA A 182 3.38 -22.22 -3.71
N GLY A 183 4.54 -22.82 -3.43
CA GLY A 183 5.53 -23.15 -4.46
C GLY A 183 6.75 -23.81 -3.84
N ARG A 184 7.74 -24.12 -4.68
CA ARG A 184 8.96 -24.86 -4.27
C ARG A 184 10.17 -23.93 -4.25
N ALA A 185 11.09 -24.22 -3.33
CA ALA A 185 12.38 -23.54 -3.30
C ALA A 185 13.11 -23.70 -4.67
N GLY A 186 13.69 -22.60 -5.16
CA GLY A 186 14.37 -22.54 -6.44
C GLY A 186 13.48 -22.18 -7.63
N ASP A 187 12.17 -22.27 -7.52
CA ASP A 187 11.26 -21.91 -8.61
C ASP A 187 11.20 -20.38 -8.82
N PRO A 188 10.89 -19.91 -10.04
CA PRO A 188 10.52 -18.50 -10.26
C PRO A 188 9.36 -18.08 -9.35
N GLY A 189 9.47 -16.89 -8.74
CA GLY A 189 8.52 -16.39 -7.76
C GLY A 189 8.89 -16.68 -6.31
N GLU A 190 9.95 -17.45 -6.02
CA GLU A 190 10.36 -17.75 -4.66
C GLU A 190 10.64 -16.47 -3.85
N LEU A 191 10.00 -16.34 -2.68
CA LEU A 191 10.35 -15.37 -1.63
C LEU A 191 11.40 -16.05 -0.74
N ILE A 192 12.68 -15.71 -0.94
CA ILE A 192 13.81 -16.48 -0.41
C ILE A 192 14.07 -16.16 1.06
N ALA A 193 14.14 -14.87 1.39
CA ALA A 193 14.43 -14.43 2.76
C ALA A 193 13.98 -12.99 2.99
N PHE A 194 13.84 -12.64 4.27
CA PHE A 194 13.43 -11.33 4.76
C PHE A 194 14.39 -10.84 5.84
N ASP A 195 14.61 -9.50 5.86
CA ASP A 195 15.26 -8.78 6.95
C ASP A 195 14.32 -7.64 7.32
N LEU A 196 13.74 -7.67 8.52
CA LEU A 196 12.77 -6.70 9.00
C LEU A 196 13.27 -6.06 10.30
N GLY A 197 12.97 -4.79 10.51
CA GLY A 197 13.36 -4.09 11.73
C GLY A 197 12.53 -2.85 12.00
N SER A 198 12.57 -2.40 13.27
CA SER A 198 11.91 -1.18 13.73
C SER A 198 12.74 -0.47 14.79
N ASP A 199 12.52 0.84 14.91
CA ASP A 199 13.16 1.69 15.91
C ASP A 199 12.18 2.78 16.37
N GLY A 200 11.55 2.54 17.51
CA GLY A 200 10.57 3.46 18.09
C GLY A 200 11.16 4.77 18.63
N THR A 201 12.49 4.91 18.71
CA THR A 201 13.12 6.17 19.16
C THR A 201 12.93 7.30 18.13
N GLY A 202 12.64 6.94 16.85
CA GLY A 202 12.31 7.87 15.78
C GLY A 202 10.82 8.05 15.52
N TYR A 203 9.94 7.68 16.47
CA TYR A 203 8.48 7.63 16.30
C TYR A 203 7.88 8.92 15.72
N ASP A 204 8.35 10.09 16.19
CA ASP A 204 7.81 11.39 15.79
C ASP A 204 8.43 11.99 14.53
N LEU A 205 9.31 11.24 13.83
CA LEU A 205 9.96 11.75 12.61
C LEU A 205 9.04 11.77 11.40
N ILE A 206 8.03 10.88 11.38
CA ILE A 206 6.99 10.79 10.35
C ILE A 206 5.68 10.50 11.08
N THR A 207 4.73 11.44 11.07
CA THR A 207 3.51 11.29 11.88
C THR A 207 2.34 12.09 11.32
N VAL A 208 1.13 11.64 11.63
CA VAL A 208 -0.11 12.43 11.69
C VAL A 208 -0.53 12.38 13.15
N ALA A 209 -0.44 13.49 13.86
CA ALA A 209 -0.62 13.52 15.32
C ALA A 209 -2.08 13.38 15.73
N GLY A 210 -3.00 13.84 14.87
CA GLY A 210 -4.46 13.86 15.14
C GLY A 210 -5.15 12.53 14.83
N GLY A 211 -6.36 12.39 15.36
CA GLY A 211 -7.29 11.28 15.08
C GLY A 211 -7.07 10.00 15.89
N GLY A 212 -5.86 9.72 16.35
CA GLY A 212 -5.54 8.51 17.12
C GLY A 212 -5.95 8.60 18.60
N ALA A 213 -5.79 7.49 19.34
CA ALA A 213 -6.14 7.42 20.77
C ALA A 213 -5.38 8.45 21.61
N ARG A 214 -4.12 8.74 21.27
CA ARG A 214 -3.32 9.74 21.98
C ARG A 214 -3.97 11.13 21.90
N SER A 215 -4.37 11.60 20.71
CA SER A 215 -5.01 12.91 20.55
C SER A 215 -6.43 12.96 21.18
N ARG A 216 -7.12 11.82 21.25
CA ARG A 216 -8.44 11.71 21.89
C ARG A 216 -8.38 11.60 23.41
N SER A 217 -7.22 11.27 23.98
CA SER A 217 -7.04 11.12 25.43
C SER A 217 -6.74 12.43 26.15
N VAL A 218 -6.49 13.52 25.43
CA VAL A 218 -6.23 14.84 26.01
C VAL A 218 -7.51 15.69 26.02
N ALA A 219 -7.64 16.56 27.03
CA ALA A 219 -8.83 17.43 27.16
C ALA A 219 -8.83 18.60 26.18
N GLU A 220 -7.67 19.00 25.68
CA GLU A 220 -7.54 20.11 24.74
C GLU A 220 -7.80 19.63 23.29
N PRO A 221 -8.48 20.45 22.48
CA PRO A 221 -8.65 20.15 21.06
C PRO A 221 -7.30 19.98 20.35
N SER A 222 -7.21 19.03 19.44
CA SER A 222 -6.06 18.89 18.55
C SER A 222 -5.81 20.20 17.79
N ALA A 223 -4.55 20.61 17.63
CA ALA A 223 -4.23 21.78 16.81
C ALA A 223 -4.64 21.53 15.34
N GLU A 224 -5.01 22.60 14.63
CA GLU A 224 -5.43 22.49 13.20
C GLU A 224 -4.42 21.72 12.33
N GLY A 225 -3.13 21.82 12.64
CA GLY A 225 -2.06 21.12 11.92
C GLY A 225 -1.90 19.64 12.23
N ASP A 226 -2.53 19.13 13.29
CA ASP A 226 -2.36 17.74 13.74
C ASP A 226 -3.05 16.71 12.84
N ALA A 227 -4.04 17.14 12.07
CA ALA A 227 -4.71 16.31 11.08
C ALA A 227 -3.84 16.02 9.84
N PHE A 228 -2.76 16.77 9.66
CA PHE A 228 -1.93 16.67 8.49
C PHE A 228 -0.63 15.89 8.74
N PHE A 229 -0.18 15.26 7.68
CA PHE A 229 1.10 14.57 7.62
C PHE A 229 2.28 15.54 7.89
N ARG A 230 3.19 15.12 8.75
CA ARG A 230 4.41 15.86 9.09
C ARG A 230 5.63 14.95 8.98
N MET A 231 6.73 15.48 8.43
CA MET A 231 7.97 14.73 8.27
C MET A 231 9.20 15.60 8.52
N ARG A 232 10.13 15.11 9.34
CA ARG A 232 11.44 15.73 9.54
C ARG A 232 12.42 15.25 8.46
N GLY A 233 12.28 15.75 7.24
CA GLY A 233 12.88 15.22 6.01
C GLY A 233 14.39 14.94 6.08
N ARG A 234 15.21 15.78 6.75
CA ARG A 234 16.67 15.57 6.88
C ARG A 234 16.99 14.32 7.72
N ALA A 235 16.35 14.18 8.87
CA ALA A 235 16.54 13.03 9.75
C ALA A 235 16.02 11.75 9.09
N VAL A 236 14.83 11.82 8.48
CA VAL A 236 14.24 10.72 7.71
C VAL A 236 15.17 10.24 6.59
N TYR A 237 15.77 11.16 5.83
CA TYR A 237 16.76 10.82 4.80
C TYR A 237 17.94 10.02 5.37
N GLN A 238 18.52 10.47 6.49
CA GLN A 238 19.66 9.81 7.12
C GLN A 238 19.32 8.40 7.58
N HIS A 239 18.21 8.24 8.32
CA HIS A 239 17.73 6.93 8.77
C HIS A 239 17.38 6.00 7.59
N ALA A 240 16.68 6.51 6.57
CA ALA A 240 16.31 5.70 5.40
C ALA A 240 17.54 5.13 4.71
N VAL A 241 18.54 5.98 4.40
CA VAL A 241 19.77 5.52 3.73
C VAL A 241 20.54 4.53 4.59
N GLU A 242 20.67 4.77 5.90
CA GLU A 242 21.40 3.90 6.81
C GLU A 242 20.68 2.55 6.99
N ARG A 243 19.40 2.56 7.37
CA ARG A 243 18.62 1.35 7.69
C ARG A 243 18.42 0.46 6.45
N MET A 244 18.03 1.05 5.31
CA MET A 244 17.88 0.29 4.07
C MET A 244 19.22 -0.32 3.61
N THR A 245 20.33 0.43 3.67
CA THR A 245 21.65 -0.10 3.33
C THR A 245 22.05 -1.25 4.25
N GLY A 246 21.87 -1.09 5.56
CA GLY A 246 22.19 -2.11 6.57
C GLY A 246 21.38 -3.39 6.34
N SER A 247 20.07 -3.26 6.15
CA SER A 247 19.14 -4.35 5.89
C SER A 247 19.49 -5.08 4.57
N CYS A 248 19.74 -4.36 3.47
CA CYS A 248 20.18 -4.97 2.21
C CYS A 248 21.45 -5.79 2.37
N ARG A 249 22.48 -5.23 3.02
CA ARG A 249 23.75 -5.93 3.24
C ARG A 249 23.59 -7.15 4.13
N SER A 250 22.76 -7.05 5.17
CA SER A 250 22.43 -8.18 6.05
C SER A 250 21.79 -9.32 5.24
N LEU A 251 20.77 -8.99 4.46
CA LEU A 251 20.05 -9.98 3.69
C LEU A 251 20.90 -10.62 2.59
N LEU A 252 21.71 -9.84 1.87
CA LEU A 252 22.64 -10.36 0.86
C LEU A 252 23.60 -11.40 1.46
N ARG A 253 24.15 -11.14 2.65
CA ARG A 253 24.97 -12.14 3.37
C ARG A 253 24.18 -13.40 3.71
N THR A 254 22.95 -13.24 4.19
CA THR A 254 22.07 -14.36 4.58
C THR A 254 21.78 -15.29 3.39
N VAL A 255 21.50 -14.72 2.22
CA VAL A 255 21.17 -15.50 1.01
C VAL A 255 22.40 -15.91 0.18
N GLY A 256 23.60 -15.46 0.57
CA GLY A 256 24.85 -15.76 -0.12
C GLY A 256 24.96 -15.11 -1.51
N TRP A 257 24.36 -13.93 -1.71
CA TRP A 257 24.44 -13.19 -2.97
C TRP A 257 25.43 -12.04 -2.86
N ASP A 258 26.25 -11.88 -3.88
CA ASP A 258 26.98 -10.65 -4.09
C ASP A 258 26.05 -9.57 -4.66
N ALA A 259 26.31 -8.31 -4.34
CA ALA A 259 25.54 -7.18 -4.90
C ALA A 259 25.57 -7.15 -6.44
N ALA A 260 26.65 -7.66 -7.04
CA ALA A 260 26.80 -7.80 -8.49
C ALA A 260 25.89 -8.88 -9.10
N GLU A 261 25.35 -9.80 -8.31
CA GLU A 261 24.43 -10.86 -8.76
C GLU A 261 22.96 -10.47 -8.65
N VAL A 262 22.64 -9.31 -8.04
CA VAL A 262 21.29 -8.76 -8.00
C VAL A 262 20.98 -8.21 -9.39
N ASP A 263 20.02 -8.80 -10.09
CA ASP A 263 19.59 -8.34 -11.41
C ASP A 263 18.80 -7.04 -11.32
N HIS A 264 17.90 -6.95 -10.33
CA HIS A 264 17.06 -5.75 -10.12
C HIS A 264 16.95 -5.37 -8.65
N PHE A 265 17.17 -4.10 -8.38
CA PHE A 265 16.99 -3.46 -7.07
C PHE A 265 15.76 -2.56 -7.12
N VAL A 266 14.75 -2.86 -6.32
CA VAL A 266 13.46 -2.15 -6.29
C VAL A 266 13.24 -1.56 -4.90
N PRO A 267 13.82 -0.39 -4.59
CA PRO A 267 13.59 0.28 -3.33
C PRO A 267 12.23 0.98 -3.32
N HIS A 268 11.69 1.25 -2.12
CA HIS A 268 10.59 2.17 -1.92
C HIS A 268 10.83 3.51 -2.62
N GLN A 269 9.88 3.96 -3.40
CA GLN A 269 9.98 5.09 -4.32
C GLN A 269 9.75 6.44 -3.62
N ALA A 270 10.57 6.77 -2.60
CA ALA A 270 10.41 7.98 -1.81
C ALA A 270 11.01 9.23 -2.45
N ASN A 271 12.26 9.13 -2.91
CA ASN A 271 13.05 10.22 -3.44
C ASN A 271 14.26 9.65 -4.20
N ALA A 272 14.52 10.10 -5.43
CA ALA A 272 15.61 9.59 -6.26
C ALA A 272 16.98 9.67 -5.59
N ARG A 273 17.20 10.65 -4.71
CA ARG A 273 18.47 10.79 -3.97
C ARG A 273 18.65 9.67 -2.95
N ILE A 274 17.57 9.24 -2.28
CA ILE A 274 17.61 8.09 -1.36
C ILE A 274 17.90 6.82 -2.14
N LEU A 275 17.17 6.58 -3.23
CA LEU A 275 17.32 5.37 -4.04
C LEU A 275 18.76 5.22 -4.55
N ARG A 276 19.33 6.29 -5.10
CA ARG A 276 20.71 6.30 -5.60
C ARG A 276 21.72 6.08 -4.48
N ALA A 277 21.56 6.77 -3.35
CA ALA A 277 22.47 6.63 -2.21
C ALA A 277 22.46 5.22 -1.62
N VAL A 278 21.30 4.57 -1.54
CA VAL A 278 21.21 3.19 -1.06
C VAL A 278 21.84 2.23 -2.08
N ALA A 279 21.50 2.33 -3.38
CA ALA A 279 22.07 1.49 -4.43
C ALA A 279 23.60 1.57 -4.46
N GLU A 280 24.15 2.79 -4.42
CA GLU A 280 25.60 3.04 -4.37
C GLU A 280 26.26 2.40 -3.13
N ARG A 281 25.68 2.62 -1.94
CA ARG A 281 26.21 2.06 -0.69
C ARG A 281 26.13 0.54 -0.62
N VAL A 282 25.10 -0.07 -1.21
CA VAL A 282 24.97 -1.53 -1.30
C VAL A 282 25.94 -2.11 -2.33
N GLY A 283 26.36 -1.32 -3.32
CA GLY A 283 27.21 -1.75 -4.42
C GLY A 283 26.44 -2.24 -5.65
N ILE A 284 25.15 -1.84 -5.76
CA ILE A 284 24.30 -2.18 -6.91
C ILE A 284 24.36 -1.05 -7.93
N GLY A 285 24.70 -1.39 -9.17
CA GLY A 285 24.82 -0.42 -10.25
C GLY A 285 23.51 0.30 -10.57
N ALA A 286 23.57 1.59 -10.87
CA ALA A 286 22.41 2.45 -11.09
C ALA A 286 21.42 1.92 -12.15
N ARG A 287 21.88 1.20 -13.17
CA ARG A 287 21.02 0.60 -14.21
C ARG A 287 20.12 -0.52 -13.66
N ARG A 288 20.51 -1.17 -12.58
CA ARG A 288 19.74 -2.23 -11.91
C ARG A 288 18.69 -1.66 -10.94
N CYS A 289 18.85 -0.41 -10.53
CA CYS A 289 17.87 0.28 -9.69
C CYS A 289 16.63 0.65 -10.52
N VAL A 290 15.47 0.15 -10.09
CA VAL A 290 14.18 0.48 -10.70
C VAL A 290 13.74 1.84 -10.17
N MET A 291 13.40 2.75 -11.08
CA MET A 291 12.85 4.06 -10.78
C MET A 291 11.47 4.18 -11.42
N HIS A 292 10.49 4.61 -10.66
CA HIS A 292 9.11 4.82 -11.08
C HIS A 292 8.53 6.11 -10.47
N LEU A 293 9.16 6.60 -9.41
CA LEU A 293 8.72 7.81 -8.69
C LEU A 293 8.71 9.07 -9.56
N ASP A 294 9.47 9.09 -10.65
CA ASP A 294 9.50 10.21 -11.59
C ASP A 294 8.13 10.52 -12.18
N ARG A 295 7.28 9.51 -12.34
CA ARG A 295 5.95 9.60 -12.95
C ARG A 295 4.80 9.65 -11.95
N VAL A 296 4.95 8.97 -10.81
CA VAL A 296 3.84 8.78 -9.86
C VAL A 296 4.06 9.42 -8.49
N GLY A 297 5.28 9.94 -8.22
CA GLY A 297 5.66 10.45 -6.91
C GLY A 297 5.87 9.33 -5.88
N ASN A 298 5.84 9.71 -4.61
CA ASN A 298 5.86 8.77 -3.49
C ASN A 298 4.43 8.33 -3.16
N THR A 299 4.10 7.09 -3.49
CA THR A 299 2.78 6.48 -3.26
C THR A 299 2.74 5.56 -2.03
N GLY A 300 3.58 5.83 -1.02
CA GLY A 300 3.57 5.08 0.24
C GLY A 300 3.79 3.58 0.06
N ALA A 301 2.91 2.77 0.64
CA ALA A 301 2.96 1.31 0.56
C ALA A 301 2.77 0.77 -0.87
N ALA A 302 2.10 1.52 -1.74
CA ALA A 302 1.90 1.14 -3.15
C ALA A 302 3.16 1.27 -4.01
N SER A 303 4.19 1.96 -3.55
CA SER A 303 5.32 2.39 -4.39
C SER A 303 6.14 1.24 -4.98
N ILE A 304 6.40 0.19 -4.20
CA ILE A 304 7.11 -1.01 -4.68
C ILE A 304 6.24 -1.80 -5.67
N PRO A 305 5.02 -2.22 -5.35
CA PRO A 305 4.20 -3.01 -6.28
C PRO A 305 3.89 -2.25 -7.58
N LEU A 306 3.70 -0.92 -7.54
CA LEU A 306 3.57 -0.09 -8.74
C LEU A 306 4.84 -0.11 -9.59
N ALA A 307 6.02 0.02 -8.98
CA ALA A 307 7.29 -0.03 -9.67
C ALA A 307 7.56 -1.41 -10.29
N LEU A 308 7.16 -2.49 -9.58
CA LEU A 308 7.25 -3.86 -10.09
C LEU A 308 6.34 -4.05 -11.30
N ALA A 309 5.06 -3.68 -11.19
CA ALA A 309 4.08 -3.84 -12.27
C ALA A 309 4.47 -3.05 -13.54
N ASP A 310 4.92 -1.79 -13.38
CA ASP A 310 5.37 -0.98 -14.52
C ASP A 310 6.61 -1.53 -15.20
N ALA A 311 7.61 -1.97 -14.42
CA ALA A 311 8.84 -2.50 -14.96
C ALA A 311 8.63 -3.85 -15.68
N ASP A 312 7.74 -4.71 -15.14
CA ASP A 312 7.36 -5.98 -15.76
C ASP A 312 6.58 -5.75 -17.06
N ALA A 313 5.60 -4.86 -17.06
CA ALA A 313 4.83 -4.49 -18.26
C ALA A 313 5.71 -3.94 -19.39
N ARG A 314 6.88 -3.36 -19.06
CA ARG A 314 7.90 -2.90 -20.02
C ARG A 314 8.88 -3.99 -20.43
N GLY A 315 8.69 -5.24 -19.98
CA GLY A 315 9.57 -6.37 -20.29
C GLY A 315 10.97 -6.26 -19.67
N ARG A 316 11.09 -5.51 -18.56
CA ARG A 316 12.38 -5.32 -17.88
C ARG A 316 12.83 -6.56 -17.13
N PHE A 317 11.91 -7.38 -16.65
CA PHE A 317 12.16 -8.54 -15.81
C PHE A 317 12.06 -9.85 -16.58
N ARG A 318 12.81 -10.86 -16.16
CA ARG A 318 12.76 -12.22 -16.66
C ARG A 318 12.51 -13.19 -15.53
N ALA A 319 11.81 -14.29 -15.81
CA ALA A 319 11.61 -15.35 -14.85
C ALA A 319 12.93 -15.81 -14.21
N GLY A 320 12.99 -15.86 -12.89
CA GLY A 320 14.17 -16.25 -12.13
C GLY A 320 15.17 -15.15 -11.82
N ASP A 321 15.02 -13.92 -12.37
CA ASP A 321 15.87 -12.77 -12.02
C ASP A 321 15.95 -12.59 -10.49
N ARG A 322 17.16 -12.37 -9.98
CA ARG A 322 17.42 -12.11 -8.56
C ARG A 322 17.04 -10.67 -8.22
N MET A 323 16.03 -10.54 -7.39
CA MET A 323 15.49 -9.25 -7.01
C MET A 323 15.74 -8.94 -5.55
N LEU A 324 16.07 -7.69 -5.26
CA LEU A 324 16.19 -7.16 -3.91
C LEU A 324 15.22 -5.98 -3.76
N LEU A 325 14.17 -6.15 -2.96
CA LEU A 325 13.23 -5.08 -2.61
C LEU A 325 13.59 -4.55 -1.23
N THR A 326 13.54 -3.23 -1.02
CA THR A 326 13.79 -2.65 0.30
C THR A 326 12.93 -1.43 0.53
N ALA A 327 12.49 -1.22 1.77
CA ALA A 327 11.66 -0.09 2.15
C ALA A 327 12.04 0.46 3.53
N PHE A 328 11.67 1.72 3.75
CA PHE A 328 11.75 2.42 5.02
C PHE A 328 10.48 3.28 5.20
N GLY A 329 9.93 3.31 6.39
CA GLY A 329 8.71 4.04 6.72
C GLY A 329 8.71 4.63 8.12
N GLY A 330 7.64 5.36 8.41
CA GLY A 330 7.38 5.87 9.76
C GLY A 330 7.28 4.75 10.78
N GLY A 331 7.65 5.09 12.03
CA GLY A 331 7.58 4.14 13.13
C GLY A 331 8.82 4.14 14.03
N LEU A 332 10.06 4.19 13.58
CA LEU A 332 10.56 3.86 12.24
C LEU A 332 10.44 2.36 11.95
N THR A 333 10.17 2.02 10.72
CA THR A 333 10.15 0.63 10.27
C THR A 333 10.94 0.49 8.97
N TRP A 334 11.57 -0.66 8.75
CA TRP A 334 12.27 -0.96 7.50
C TRP A 334 12.23 -2.45 7.22
N GLY A 335 12.47 -2.79 5.97
CA GLY A 335 12.61 -4.19 5.60
C GLY A 335 13.21 -4.36 4.22
N THR A 336 13.76 -5.55 4.01
CA THR A 336 14.30 -6.01 2.74
C THR A 336 13.82 -7.43 2.48
N VAL A 337 13.53 -7.76 1.23
CA VAL A 337 13.20 -9.11 0.77
C VAL A 337 14.05 -9.47 -0.43
N ALA A 338 14.61 -10.68 -0.43
CA ALA A 338 15.24 -11.30 -1.57
C ALA A 338 14.26 -12.28 -2.21
N LEU A 339 14.08 -12.18 -3.52
CA LEU A 339 13.16 -13.05 -4.25
C LEU A 339 13.69 -13.35 -5.66
N ARG A 340 13.12 -14.37 -6.30
CA ARG A 340 13.25 -14.63 -7.74
C ARG A 340 12.02 -14.10 -8.44
N TRP A 341 12.20 -13.42 -9.60
CA TRP A 341 11.06 -12.93 -10.34
C TRP A 341 10.21 -14.09 -10.89
N PRO A 342 8.88 -14.04 -10.78
CA PRO A 342 8.00 -15.10 -11.27
C PRO A 342 7.96 -15.18 -12.81
N ALA A 343 7.50 -16.31 -13.33
CA ALA A 343 7.20 -16.48 -14.75
C ALA A 343 5.79 -15.95 -15.05
N THR A 344 5.54 -14.65 -14.80
CA THR A 344 4.20 -14.08 -14.95
C THR A 344 4.06 -13.22 -16.17
N THR A 345 2.83 -13.13 -16.65
CA THR A 345 2.37 -12.03 -17.49
C THR A 345 1.59 -11.07 -16.59
N THR A 346 2.17 -9.91 -16.28
CA THR A 346 1.41 -8.82 -15.69
C THR A 346 0.39 -8.36 -16.71
N PRO A 347 -0.92 -8.27 -16.37
CA PRO A 347 -1.86 -7.64 -17.26
C PRO A 347 -1.39 -6.20 -17.53
N PRO A 348 -1.50 -5.70 -18.78
CA PRO A 348 -1.06 -4.34 -19.09
C PRO A 348 -1.76 -3.37 -18.14
N THR A 349 -1.00 -2.44 -17.57
CA THR A 349 -1.52 -1.36 -16.75
C THR A 349 -2.32 -0.43 -17.67
N THR A 350 -3.57 -0.78 -17.93
CA THR A 350 -4.48 0.12 -18.63
C THR A 350 -4.95 1.12 -17.58
N ALA A 351 -4.52 2.38 -17.71
CA ALA A 351 -5.31 3.47 -17.18
C ALA A 351 -6.63 3.44 -17.98
N PRO A 352 -7.78 3.06 -17.42
CA PRO A 352 -9.03 3.18 -18.15
C PRO A 352 -9.32 4.68 -18.28
N ALA A 353 -9.64 5.11 -19.50
CA ALA A 353 -10.39 6.34 -19.69
C ALA A 353 -11.63 6.23 -18.78
N MET A 354 -11.75 7.13 -17.79
CA MET A 354 -12.94 7.18 -16.94
C MET A 354 -14.15 7.53 -17.81
N THR A 355 -14.97 6.52 -18.14
CA THR A 355 -16.37 6.78 -18.43
C THR A 355 -17.01 7.22 -17.11
N ALA A 356 -17.60 8.40 -17.13
CA ALA A 356 -18.31 8.97 -16.00
C ALA A 356 -19.24 7.91 -15.41
N ALA A 357 -18.99 7.53 -14.14
CA ALA A 357 -19.84 6.63 -13.41
C ALA A 357 -21.24 7.25 -13.33
N GLU A 358 -22.24 6.54 -13.80
CA GLU A 358 -23.63 6.85 -13.57
C GLU A 358 -23.85 7.00 -12.07
N THR A 359 -24.14 8.24 -11.67
CA THR A 359 -24.58 8.57 -10.33
C THR A 359 -25.93 7.92 -10.12
N THR A 360 -25.96 6.72 -9.56
CA THR A 360 -27.21 6.13 -9.08
C THR A 360 -27.64 6.94 -7.87
N THR A 361 -28.51 7.93 -8.10
CA THR A 361 -29.24 8.63 -7.07
C THR A 361 -30.15 7.61 -6.35
N VAL A 362 -29.75 7.25 -5.15
CA VAL A 362 -30.66 6.57 -4.21
C VAL A 362 -31.70 7.62 -3.78
N GLU A 363 -32.89 7.57 -4.37
CA GLU A 363 -34.06 8.30 -3.89
C GLU A 363 -34.39 7.83 -2.48
N THR A 364 -34.06 8.65 -1.51
CA THR A 364 -34.57 8.51 -0.13
C THR A 364 -36.06 8.85 -0.14
N THR A 365 -36.91 7.85 -0.21
CA THR A 365 -38.34 7.99 0.07
C THR A 365 -38.52 8.36 1.52
N THR A 366 -38.69 9.65 1.80
CA THR A 366 -39.20 10.13 3.06
C THR A 366 -40.69 9.90 3.12
N SER A 367 -41.12 8.80 3.76
CA SER A 367 -42.52 8.60 4.09
C SER A 367 -42.72 8.85 5.60
N GLY A 368 -43.63 9.75 5.94
CA GLY A 368 -44.36 9.73 7.19
C GLY A 368 -43.97 10.77 8.20
N THR A 369 -44.54 11.96 8.05
CA THR A 369 -44.82 12.91 9.15
C THR A 369 -45.68 12.23 10.22
N VAL A 370 -45.06 11.89 11.35
CA VAL A 370 -45.83 11.58 12.59
C VAL A 370 -46.07 12.91 13.30
N ARG A 371 -47.37 13.31 13.37
CA ARG A 371 -47.81 14.41 14.24
C ARG A 371 -47.72 13.96 15.68
N PRO A 372 -47.28 14.80 16.63
CA PRO A 372 -47.43 14.49 18.06
C PRO A 372 -48.86 14.69 18.51
N ASP A 373 -49.44 13.66 19.07
CA ASP A 373 -50.76 13.70 19.77
C ASP A 373 -50.61 14.39 21.12
N SER A 374 -51.27 15.56 21.22
CA SER A 374 -51.37 16.32 22.43
C SER A 374 -52.63 15.92 23.19
N SER A 375 -52.56 14.88 24.03
CA SER A 375 -53.56 14.72 25.11
C SER A 375 -53.09 13.67 26.12
N ARG A 376 -52.54 14.11 27.24
CA ARG A 376 -52.85 13.65 28.60
C ARG A 376 -51.90 14.29 29.61
N ALA A 377 -52.31 15.48 30.06
CA ALA A 377 -51.97 15.94 31.37
C ALA A 377 -52.80 15.16 32.39
N THR A 378 -52.15 14.47 33.30
CA THR A 378 -52.78 14.11 34.58
C THR A 378 -51.72 14.29 35.67
N ALA A 379 -52.01 15.24 36.51
CA ALA A 379 -51.35 15.53 37.77
C ALA A 379 -51.35 14.31 38.70
N LEU A 380 -50.26 14.07 39.37
CA LEU A 380 -50.25 13.49 40.72
C LEU A 380 -49.26 14.25 41.57
N ASP A 381 -49.88 14.94 42.45
CA ASP A 381 -49.43 15.71 43.61
C ASP A 381 -48.81 14.77 44.66
N GLY A 382 -47.79 15.24 45.32
CA GLY A 382 -47.68 15.24 46.77
C GLY A 382 -47.09 14.04 47.49
N ARG A 383 -46.09 14.40 48.27
CA ARG A 383 -45.76 14.06 49.65
C ARG A 383 -44.52 13.23 49.94
N ASN A 384 -43.61 13.98 50.53
CA ASN A 384 -42.97 13.74 51.85
C ASN A 384 -42.14 12.47 52.09
N GLY A 385 -40.94 12.74 52.49
CA GLY A 385 -40.60 12.53 53.89
C GLY A 385 -39.38 11.62 54.12
N SER A 386 -38.42 12.23 54.73
CA SER A 386 -37.27 11.70 55.51
C SER A 386 -35.98 11.61 54.80
#